data_e3c46a5d07a11bd5ad141691f554c78e
#
_entry.id   e3c46a5d07a11bd5ad141691f554c78e
#
_cell.length_a   1.000
_cell.length_b   1.000
_cell.length_c   1.000
_cell.angle_alpha   90.00
_cell.angle_beta   90.00
_cell.angle_gamma   90.00
#
_symmetry.space_group_name_H-M   'P 1'
#
loop_
_entity.id
_entity.type
_entity.pdbx_description
1 polymer ?
#
loop_
_entity_poly.entity_id
_entity_poly.type
_entity_poly.pdbx_seq_one_letter_code
_entity_poly.pdbx_strand_id
1 'polypeptide(L)'
;MSEMIRMWSEHFDNVILDTSPLARINQSNVLPDLVSGCCDASVLMVLAGHTPETKVTESVVRLVKSGANVIGTVLNDRYCPTLASELCREASRLERWLPVLVNKLQGMFRSSAFLNQNI
;
A
#
# COMPACT_ATOMS: atom_id res chain seq x y z
N MET A 1 17.07 7.27 19.60
CA MET A 1 16.56 6.24 18.69
C MET A 1 17.62 5.19 18.35
N SER A 2 18.74 5.57 17.75
CA SER A 2 19.83 4.65 17.39
C SER A 2 20.38 3.83 18.56
N GLU A 3 20.49 4.41 19.73
CA GLU A 3 20.98 3.75 20.93
C GLU A 3 20.03 2.65 21.43
N MET A 4 18.74 2.88 21.33
CA MET A 4 17.70 1.91 21.69
C MET A 4 17.66 0.73 20.70
N ILE A 5 17.80 1.01 19.39
CA ILE A 5 17.88 -0.03 18.34
C ILE A 5 19.13 -0.89 18.57
N ARG A 6 20.29 -0.25 18.86
CA ARG A 6 21.53 -0.97 19.17
C ARG A 6 21.37 -1.90 20.37
N MET A 7 20.76 -1.43 21.45
CA MET A 7 20.51 -2.24 22.64
C MET A 7 19.62 -3.47 22.32
N TRP A 8 18.61 -3.31 21.46
CA TRP A 8 17.81 -4.46 21.03
C TRP A 8 18.58 -5.44 20.16
N SER A 9 19.44 -4.96 19.27
CA SER A 9 20.26 -5.79 18.39
C SER A 9 21.33 -6.62 19.18
N GLU A 10 21.65 -6.22 20.41
CA GLU A 10 22.53 -7.02 21.29
C GLU A 10 21.79 -8.23 21.91
N HIS A 11 20.45 -8.20 21.92
CA HIS A 11 19.64 -9.23 22.56
C HIS A 11 18.82 -10.08 21.57
N PHE A 12 18.63 -9.60 20.34
CA PHE A 12 17.82 -10.23 19.31
C PHE A 12 18.57 -10.31 17.98
N ASP A 13 18.49 -11.46 17.31
CA ASP A 13 19.10 -11.67 15.99
C ASP A 13 18.47 -10.77 14.91
N ASN A 14 17.17 -10.49 15.04
CA ASN A 14 16.43 -9.63 14.13
C ASN A 14 15.49 -8.70 14.92
N VAL A 15 15.50 -7.42 14.57
CA VAL A 15 14.61 -6.40 15.13
C VAL A 15 13.80 -5.81 14.00
N ILE A 16 12.47 -5.95 14.05
CA ILE A 16 11.55 -5.38 13.07
C ILE A 16 10.83 -4.20 13.70
N LEU A 17 10.92 -3.04 13.05
CA LEU A 17 10.27 -1.80 13.49
C LEU A 17 9.13 -1.46 12.55
N ASP A 18 7.90 -1.51 13.05
CA ASP A 18 6.73 -0.97 12.35
C ASP A 18 6.59 0.52 12.65
N THR A 19 6.32 1.32 11.63
CA THR A 19 6.23 2.77 11.73
C THR A 19 4.89 3.31 11.27
N SER A 20 4.57 4.53 11.67
CA SER A 20 3.43 5.24 11.11
C SER A 20 3.60 5.52 9.60
N PRO A 21 2.50 5.68 8.84
CA PRO A 21 2.58 5.99 7.42
C PRO A 21 3.35 7.30 7.13
N LEU A 22 4.26 7.27 6.16
CA LEU A 22 5.03 8.44 5.70
C LEU A 22 4.14 9.62 5.25
N ALA A 23 2.93 9.33 4.76
CA ALA A 23 1.97 10.34 4.32
C ALA A 23 1.24 11.05 5.47
N ARG A 24 1.30 10.52 6.71
CA ARG A 24 0.58 11.06 7.87
C ARG A 24 1.57 11.47 8.95
N ILE A 25 2.12 12.67 8.82
CA ILE A 25 3.01 13.23 9.82
C ILE A 25 2.15 13.90 10.90
N ASN A 26 2.13 13.32 12.10
CA ASN A 26 1.65 13.97 13.31
C ASN A 26 2.84 14.36 14.17
N GLN A 27 2.79 15.52 14.80
CA GLN A 27 3.85 16.00 15.72
C GLN A 27 4.10 15.05 16.91
N SER A 28 3.14 14.16 17.21
CA SER A 28 3.22 13.18 18.30
C SER A 28 3.83 11.84 17.89
N ASN A 29 4.06 11.60 16.61
CA ASN A 29 4.58 10.33 16.13
C ASN A 29 6.08 10.42 15.82
N VAL A 30 6.81 9.37 16.12
CA VAL A 30 8.20 9.24 15.68
C VAL A 30 8.21 9.25 14.15
N LEU A 31 9.04 10.10 13.57
CA LEU A 31 9.14 10.27 12.13
C LEU A 31 9.69 8.99 11.48
N PRO A 32 8.96 8.35 10.55
CA PRO A 32 9.37 7.10 9.92
C PRO A 32 10.72 7.19 9.21
N ASP A 33 11.02 8.33 8.60
CA ASP A 33 12.28 8.62 7.94
C ASP A 33 13.47 8.60 8.91
N LEU A 34 13.32 9.12 10.14
CA LEU A 34 14.37 9.03 11.16
C LEU A 34 14.59 7.59 11.62
N VAL A 35 13.52 6.82 11.79
CA VAL A 35 13.62 5.40 12.14
C VAL A 35 14.34 4.64 11.04
N SER A 36 13.90 4.81 9.80
CA SER A 36 14.47 4.14 8.63
C SER A 36 15.96 4.45 8.42
N GLY A 37 16.38 5.69 8.72
CA GLY A 37 17.78 6.09 8.66
C GLY A 37 18.67 5.45 9.75
N CYS A 38 18.07 4.84 10.78
CA CYS A 38 18.80 4.14 11.85
C CYS A 38 18.77 2.60 11.67
N CYS A 39 18.12 2.09 10.63
CA CYS A 39 17.99 0.66 10.36
C CYS A 39 18.96 0.21 9.27
N ASP A 40 19.37 -1.06 9.32
CA ASP A 40 20.26 -1.66 8.30
C ASP A 40 19.55 -1.76 6.94
N ALA A 41 18.22 -1.98 6.97
CA ALA A 41 17.38 -2.06 5.77
C ALA A 41 15.97 -1.56 6.06
N SER A 42 15.31 -1.04 5.03
CA SER A 42 13.93 -0.58 5.09
C SER A 42 13.14 -1.11 3.90
N VAL A 43 11.89 -1.48 4.15
CA VAL A 43 10.94 -1.90 3.12
C VAL A 43 9.78 -0.91 3.10
N LEU A 44 9.45 -0.38 1.93
CA LEU A 44 8.30 0.50 1.75
C LEU A 44 7.04 -0.32 1.45
N MET A 45 6.05 -0.26 2.34
CA MET A 45 4.75 -0.89 2.09
C MET A 45 3.81 0.09 1.40
N VAL A 46 3.28 -0.30 0.25
CA VAL A 46 2.38 0.50 -0.59
C VAL A 46 1.04 -0.18 -0.71
N LEU A 47 -0.03 0.57 -0.49
CA LEU A 47 -1.39 0.07 -0.63
C LEU A 47 -1.83 0.16 -2.09
N ALA A 48 -1.94 -0.98 -2.76
CA ALA A 48 -2.33 -1.07 -4.16
C ALA A 48 -3.72 -0.46 -4.39
N GLY A 49 -3.88 0.24 -5.51
CA GLY A 49 -5.15 0.89 -5.87
C GLY A 49 -5.53 2.12 -5.02
N HIS A 50 -4.80 2.41 -3.94
CA HIS A 50 -5.09 3.53 -3.04
C HIS A 50 -3.97 4.57 -2.97
N THR A 51 -2.72 4.15 -3.13
CA THR A 51 -1.56 5.03 -3.04
C THR A 51 -1.18 5.52 -4.44
N PRO A 52 -1.31 6.81 -4.76
CA PRO A 52 -0.88 7.34 -6.05
C PRO A 52 0.63 7.18 -6.25
N GLU A 53 1.05 6.93 -7.49
CA GLU A 53 2.46 6.77 -7.86
C GLU A 53 3.33 7.96 -7.43
N THR A 54 2.80 9.17 -7.54
CA THR A 54 3.49 10.39 -7.10
C THR A 54 3.84 10.34 -5.61
N LYS A 55 2.94 9.79 -4.77
CA LYS A 55 3.16 9.62 -3.33
C LYS A 55 4.19 8.53 -3.02
N VAL A 56 4.23 7.48 -3.83
CA VAL A 56 5.26 6.44 -3.71
C VAL A 56 6.63 7.05 -4.01
N THR A 57 6.75 7.78 -5.13
CA THR A 57 7.99 8.45 -5.52
C THR A 57 8.46 9.47 -4.48
N GLU A 58 7.57 10.33 -3.98
CA GLU A 58 7.88 11.27 -2.90
C GLU A 58 8.39 10.55 -1.65
N SER A 59 7.76 9.42 -1.28
CA SER A 59 8.15 8.63 -0.11
C SER A 59 9.54 8.02 -0.26
N VAL A 60 9.85 7.46 -1.42
CA VAL A 60 11.18 6.90 -1.71
C VAL A 60 12.26 7.99 -1.66
N VAL A 61 12.01 9.12 -2.32
CA VAL A 61 12.96 10.26 -2.31
C VAL A 61 13.20 10.75 -0.88
N ARG A 62 12.16 10.82 -0.07
CA ARG A 62 12.26 11.23 1.33
C ARG A 62 13.08 10.25 2.17
N LEU A 63 12.83 8.95 2.03
CA LEU A 63 13.57 7.90 2.71
C LEU A 63 15.05 7.91 2.33
N VAL A 64 15.35 8.01 1.04
CA VAL A 64 16.75 8.10 0.55
C VAL A 64 17.45 9.34 1.11
N LYS A 65 16.76 10.50 1.15
CA LYS A 65 17.32 11.73 1.73
C LYS A 65 17.61 11.62 3.23
N SER A 66 16.87 10.81 3.96
CA SER A 66 17.13 10.55 5.39
C SER A 66 18.24 9.54 5.64
N GLY A 67 18.87 9.01 4.58
CA GLY A 67 19.93 7.99 4.68
C GLY A 67 19.42 6.56 4.82
N ALA A 68 18.12 6.33 4.62
CA ALA A 68 17.53 4.99 4.69
C ALA A 68 18.00 4.10 3.54
N ASN A 69 18.39 2.87 3.87
CA ASN A 69 18.70 1.82 2.90
C ASN A 69 17.39 1.11 2.49
N VAL A 70 16.72 1.62 1.46
CA VAL A 70 15.47 1.03 0.96
C VAL A 70 15.78 -0.14 0.04
N ILE A 71 15.56 -1.37 0.53
CA ILE A 71 15.86 -2.61 -0.20
C ILE A 71 14.72 -3.07 -1.12
N GLY A 72 13.53 -2.51 -0.98
CA GLY A 72 12.40 -2.88 -1.83
C GLY A 72 11.09 -2.27 -1.40
N THR A 73 10.06 -2.59 -2.20
CA THR A 73 8.68 -2.17 -1.96
C THR A 73 7.77 -3.40 -1.97
N VAL A 74 6.86 -3.47 -1.01
CA VAL A 74 5.81 -4.49 -0.94
C VAL A 74 4.48 -3.85 -1.31
N LEU A 75 3.82 -4.42 -2.31
CA LEU A 75 2.46 -4.04 -2.68
C LEU A 75 1.47 -4.83 -1.82
N ASN A 76 0.68 -4.13 -1.02
CA ASN A 76 -0.42 -4.69 -0.26
C ASN A 76 -1.72 -4.45 -1.02
N ASP A 77 -2.30 -5.52 -1.55
CA ASP A 77 -3.52 -5.50 -2.37
C ASP A 77 -4.81 -5.75 -1.56
N ARG A 78 -4.72 -5.79 -0.24
CA ARG A 78 -5.84 -6.11 0.66
C ARG A 78 -7.15 -5.39 0.35
N TYR A 79 -7.07 -4.18 -0.18
CA TYR A 79 -8.22 -3.34 -0.52
C TYR A 79 -8.35 -3.10 -2.03
N CYS A 80 -7.58 -3.81 -2.84
CA CYS A 80 -7.69 -3.69 -4.29
C CYS A 80 -8.99 -4.37 -4.74
N PRO A 81 -9.91 -3.65 -5.38
CA PRO A 81 -11.15 -4.27 -5.86
C PRO A 81 -10.82 -5.26 -6.99
N THR A 82 -11.53 -6.39 -7.04
CA THR A 82 -11.42 -7.32 -8.15
C THR A 82 -11.85 -6.65 -9.46
N LEU A 83 -11.34 -7.12 -10.61
CA LEU A 83 -11.77 -6.63 -11.93
C LEU A 83 -13.29 -6.70 -12.09
N ALA A 84 -13.93 -7.76 -11.54
CA ALA A 84 -15.37 -7.88 -11.55
C ALA A 84 -16.05 -6.72 -10.82
N SER A 85 -15.55 -6.31 -9.65
CA SER A 85 -16.14 -5.21 -8.87
C SER A 85 -15.97 -3.86 -9.56
N GLU A 86 -14.83 -3.60 -10.19
CA GLU A 86 -14.58 -2.39 -10.96
C GLU A 86 -15.48 -2.33 -12.21
N LEU A 87 -15.57 -3.41 -12.96
CA LEU A 87 -16.46 -3.50 -14.12
C LEU A 87 -17.94 -3.33 -13.74
N CYS A 88 -18.37 -3.91 -12.61
CA CYS A 88 -19.71 -3.70 -12.08
C CYS A 88 -19.94 -2.23 -11.70
N ARG A 89 -18.96 -1.57 -11.11
CA ARG A 89 -19.03 -0.15 -10.73
C ARG A 89 -19.16 0.74 -11.98
N GLU A 90 -18.36 0.50 -13.01
CA GLU A 90 -18.44 1.25 -14.26
C GLU A 90 -19.75 0.96 -15.01
N ALA A 91 -20.20 -0.30 -15.04
CA ALA A 91 -21.48 -0.68 -15.63
C ALA A 91 -22.67 0.03 -14.92
N SER A 92 -22.61 0.19 -13.60
CA SER A 92 -23.66 0.91 -12.84
C SER A 92 -23.81 2.37 -13.25
N ARG A 93 -22.79 3.01 -13.80
CA ARG A 93 -22.89 4.38 -14.34
C ARG A 93 -23.78 4.44 -15.59
N LEU A 94 -23.90 3.32 -16.32
CA LEU A 94 -24.73 3.19 -17.53
C LEU A 94 -26.14 2.69 -17.20
N GLU A 95 -26.42 2.28 -15.96
CA GLU A 95 -27.71 1.74 -15.53
C GLU A 95 -28.89 2.70 -15.79
N ARG A 96 -28.62 4.00 -15.71
CA ARG A 96 -29.58 5.07 -15.99
C ARG A 96 -30.08 5.06 -17.45
N TRP A 97 -29.28 4.53 -18.38
CA TRP A 97 -29.58 4.53 -19.83
C TRP A 97 -30.00 3.16 -20.33
N LEU A 98 -29.48 2.08 -19.76
CA LEU A 98 -29.67 0.72 -20.25
C LEU A 98 -29.78 -0.30 -19.09
N PRO A 99 -30.82 -0.22 -18.25
CA PRO A 99 -30.88 -1.02 -17.01
C PRO A 99 -30.89 -2.54 -17.24
N VAL A 100 -31.58 -3.01 -18.29
CA VAL A 100 -31.67 -4.46 -18.60
C VAL A 100 -30.30 -5.02 -19.03
N LEU A 101 -29.55 -4.28 -19.84
CA LEU A 101 -28.24 -4.69 -20.33
C LEU A 101 -27.23 -4.71 -19.20
N VAL A 102 -27.26 -3.70 -18.33
CA VAL A 102 -26.35 -3.58 -17.19
C VAL A 102 -26.55 -4.73 -16.21
N ASN A 103 -27.78 -5.08 -15.87
CA ASN A 103 -28.07 -6.20 -14.97
C ASN A 103 -27.55 -7.54 -15.53
N LYS A 104 -27.69 -7.77 -16.84
CA LYS A 104 -27.19 -8.97 -17.50
C LYS A 104 -25.63 -9.02 -17.50
N LEU A 105 -24.98 -7.90 -17.77
CA LEU A 105 -23.52 -7.77 -17.74
C LEU A 105 -22.97 -7.94 -16.33
N GLN A 106 -23.59 -7.35 -15.32
CA GLN A 106 -23.18 -7.50 -13.92
C GLN A 106 -23.29 -8.96 -13.46
N GLY A 107 -24.36 -9.67 -13.86
CA GLY A 107 -24.51 -11.09 -13.60
C GLY A 107 -23.39 -11.92 -14.22
N MET A 108 -23.00 -11.60 -15.45
CA MET A 108 -21.91 -12.27 -16.16
C MET A 108 -20.53 -11.98 -15.53
N PHE A 109 -20.29 -10.75 -15.10
CA PHE A 109 -19.03 -10.39 -14.44
C PHE A 109 -18.87 -11.06 -13.06
N ARG A 110 -19.94 -11.14 -12.27
CA ARG A 110 -19.93 -11.81 -10.96
C ARG A 110 -19.75 -13.33 -11.06
N SER A 111 -20.23 -13.95 -12.14
CA SER A 111 -20.10 -15.40 -12.36
C SER A 111 -18.77 -15.81 -12.97
N SER A 112 -17.97 -14.88 -13.48
CA SER A 112 -16.69 -15.16 -14.13
C SER A 112 -15.60 -15.40 -13.08
N ALA A 113 -15.09 -16.64 -13.01
CA ALA A 113 -13.98 -17.01 -12.13
C ALA A 113 -12.69 -16.22 -12.44
N PHE A 114 -12.48 -15.87 -13.71
CA PHE A 114 -11.31 -15.11 -14.16
C PHE A 114 -11.32 -13.66 -13.63
N LEU A 115 -12.48 -13.00 -13.67
CA LEU A 115 -12.62 -11.60 -13.24
C LEU A 115 -12.66 -11.43 -11.71
N ASN A 116 -12.86 -12.52 -10.97
CA ASN A 116 -12.88 -12.55 -9.52
C ASN A 116 -11.54 -12.92 -8.89
N GLN A 117 -10.50 -13.14 -9.70
CA GLN A 117 -9.14 -13.32 -9.20
C GLN A 117 -8.60 -11.96 -8.75
N ASN A 118 -8.01 -11.93 -7.56
CA ASN A 118 -7.17 -10.81 -7.13
C ASN A 118 -5.89 -10.87 -7.98
N ILE A 119 -5.61 -9.81 -8.68
CA ILE A 119 -4.38 -9.63 -9.46
C ILE A 119 -3.30 -9.17 -8.53
#